data_beb3928e75ca3e1677d6b0b2ff385279
#
_entry.id   beb3928e75ca3e1677d6b0b2ff385279
#
_cell.length_a   1.000
_cell.length_b   1.000
_cell.length_c   1.000
_cell.angle_alpha   90.00
_cell.angle_beta   90.00
_cell.angle_gamma   90.00
#
_symmetry.space_group_name_H-M   'P 1'
#
loop_
_entity.id
_entity.type
_entity.pdbx_description
1 polymer ?
#
loop_
_entity_poly.entity_id
_entity_poly.type
_entity_poly.pdbx_seq_one_letter_code
_entity_poly.pdbx_strand_id
1 'polypeptide(L)'
;IAALPKTGKSWFVLNLAKHMDDNGVPVHYLAAEDNERRLKDRVEKVFKDSVRHLTYHAVMSVESPLPRGEDALFYIETIVKGTGAKCVIVDTVQCILNPSAKNKNYEQSVEEYDPLRKLAHRLGIALIVVHHCKKTSDVATTPLEKVIGSIGITGTAETILVMEQQTGSKDCKLNVTGKDVEQC
;
A
#
# COMPACT_ATOMS: atom_id res chain seq x y z
N ILE A 1 4.22 0.70 -2.76
CA ILE A 1 4.89 1.88 -2.18
C ILE A 1 5.59 1.46 -0.90
N ALA A 2 6.88 1.68 -0.80
CA ALA A 2 7.70 1.24 0.32
C ALA A 2 8.50 2.38 0.95
N ALA A 3 8.66 2.37 2.28
CA ALA A 3 9.53 3.28 3.01
C ALA A 3 9.75 2.81 4.46
N LEU A 4 10.71 3.41 5.14
CA LEU A 4 10.89 3.25 6.58
C LEU A 4 9.65 3.76 7.36
N PRO A 5 9.42 3.29 8.59
CA PRO A 5 8.39 3.86 9.45
C PRO A 5 8.56 5.39 9.61
N LYS A 6 7.44 6.10 9.71
CA LYS A 6 7.39 7.57 9.91
C LYS A 6 7.89 8.44 8.73
N THR A 7 8.13 7.89 7.55
CA THR A 7 8.52 8.63 6.33
C THR A 7 7.34 9.34 5.64
N GLY A 8 6.11 9.20 6.13
CA GLY A 8 4.95 9.87 5.53
C GLY A 8 4.19 9.06 4.48
N LYS A 9 4.40 7.73 4.37
CA LYS A 9 3.71 6.85 3.41
C LYS A 9 2.20 7.06 3.35
N SER A 10 1.52 6.99 4.50
CA SER A 10 0.07 7.14 4.58
C SER A 10 -0.42 8.51 4.08
N TRP A 11 0.35 9.58 4.35
CA TRP A 11 0.06 10.91 3.81
C TRP A 11 0.24 10.95 2.29
N PHE A 12 1.29 10.33 1.77
CA PHE A 12 1.56 10.26 0.34
C PHE A 12 0.43 9.52 -0.39
N VAL A 13 0.06 8.32 0.05
CA VAL A 13 -1.01 7.54 -0.61
C VAL A 13 -2.38 8.18 -0.45
N LEU A 14 -2.63 8.90 0.63
CA LEU A 14 -3.88 9.64 0.82
C LEU A 14 -3.97 10.85 -0.13
N ASN A 15 -2.86 11.57 -0.36
CA ASN A 15 -2.80 12.63 -1.38
C ASN A 15 -2.93 12.04 -2.81
N LEU A 16 -2.39 10.86 -3.07
CA LEU A 16 -2.59 10.17 -4.33
C LEU A 16 -4.07 9.79 -4.52
N ALA A 17 -4.72 9.29 -3.46
CA ALA A 17 -6.16 9.02 -3.47
C ALA A 17 -6.97 10.29 -3.77
N LYS A 18 -6.58 11.43 -3.15
CA LYS A 18 -7.20 12.73 -3.44
C LYS A 18 -7.06 13.12 -4.92
N HIS A 19 -5.87 12.98 -5.48
CA HIS A 19 -5.64 13.28 -6.89
C HIS A 19 -6.52 12.41 -7.81
N MET A 20 -6.66 11.12 -7.50
CA MET A 20 -7.56 10.22 -8.22
C MET A 20 -9.03 10.64 -8.08
N ASP A 21 -9.48 10.98 -6.86
CA ASP A 21 -10.82 11.45 -6.57
C ASP A 21 -11.16 12.73 -7.34
N ASP A 22 -10.23 13.70 -7.39
CA ASP A 22 -10.37 14.94 -8.14
C ASP A 22 -10.52 14.70 -9.66
N ASN A 23 -9.95 13.60 -10.16
CA ASN A 23 -10.05 13.18 -11.57
C ASN A 23 -11.20 12.18 -11.82
N GLY A 24 -12.10 12.00 -10.87
CA GLY A 24 -13.29 11.15 -11.03
C GLY A 24 -13.00 9.65 -10.98
N VAL A 25 -11.84 9.23 -10.48
CA VAL A 25 -11.50 7.82 -10.31
C VAL A 25 -11.97 7.35 -8.93
N PRO A 26 -12.91 6.38 -8.84
CA PRO A 26 -13.35 5.84 -7.58
C PRO A 26 -12.22 5.07 -6.87
N VAL A 27 -11.90 5.48 -5.64
CA VAL A 27 -10.84 4.90 -4.81
C VAL A 27 -11.43 4.31 -3.54
N HIS A 28 -10.96 3.13 -3.15
CA HIS A 28 -11.18 2.61 -1.80
C HIS A 28 -9.87 2.59 -1.02
N TYR A 29 -9.84 3.26 0.14
CA TYR A 29 -8.68 3.31 1.03
C TYR A 29 -8.91 2.41 2.25
N LEU A 30 -8.15 1.33 2.33
CA LEU A 30 -8.17 0.39 3.45
C LEU A 30 -7.02 0.71 4.40
N ALA A 31 -7.33 1.41 5.50
CA ALA A 31 -6.38 1.76 6.54
C ALA A 31 -6.27 0.62 7.57
N ALA A 32 -5.29 -0.25 7.38
CA ALA A 32 -5.16 -1.47 8.17
C ALA A 32 -4.40 -1.28 9.51
N GLU A 33 -3.73 -0.14 9.68
CA GLU A 33 -2.98 0.19 10.91
C GLU A 33 -3.55 1.42 11.66
N ASP A 34 -4.49 2.12 11.07
CA ASP A 34 -5.09 3.32 11.68
C ASP A 34 -6.47 3.01 12.29
N ASN A 35 -6.81 3.70 13.38
CA ASN A 35 -8.18 3.72 13.87
C ASN A 35 -9.02 4.73 13.07
N GLU A 36 -10.34 4.57 13.17
CA GLU A 36 -11.32 5.37 12.42
C GLU A 36 -11.17 6.88 12.65
N ARG A 37 -11.00 7.31 13.91
CA ARG A 37 -10.85 8.72 14.26
C ARG A 37 -9.63 9.34 13.56
N ARG A 38 -8.49 8.65 13.62
CA ARG A 38 -7.23 9.13 13.03
C ARG A 38 -7.32 9.18 11.50
N LEU A 39 -7.97 8.18 10.89
CA LEU A 39 -8.18 8.18 9.45
C LEU A 39 -9.10 9.33 9.04
N LYS A 40 -10.21 9.54 9.75
CA LYS A 40 -11.13 10.66 9.50
C LYS A 40 -10.43 12.00 9.58
N ASP A 41 -9.65 12.25 10.64
CA ASP A 41 -8.86 13.49 10.80
C ASP A 41 -7.90 13.72 9.62
N ARG A 42 -7.31 12.66 9.08
CA ARG A 42 -6.42 12.75 7.91
C ARG A 42 -7.17 13.04 6.62
N VAL A 43 -8.28 12.34 6.40
CA VAL A 43 -9.13 12.57 5.22
C VAL A 43 -9.63 14.01 5.22
N GLU A 44 -10.13 14.53 6.33
CA GLU A 44 -10.58 15.92 6.46
C GLU A 44 -9.44 16.91 6.11
N LYS A 45 -8.22 16.68 6.60
CA LYS A 45 -7.08 17.55 6.30
C LYS A 45 -6.66 17.54 4.83
N VAL A 46 -6.74 16.39 4.16
CA VAL A 46 -6.31 16.22 2.77
C VAL A 46 -7.40 16.65 1.80
N PHE A 47 -8.64 16.24 2.04
CA PHE A 47 -9.74 16.43 1.10
C PHE A 47 -10.51 17.74 1.29
N LYS A 48 -10.48 18.38 2.48
CA LYS A 48 -11.11 19.68 2.76
C LYS A 48 -12.55 19.75 2.22
N ASP A 49 -13.43 18.90 2.68
CA ASP A 49 -14.85 18.84 2.30
C ASP A 49 -15.15 18.48 0.82
N SER A 50 -14.15 18.08 0.05
CA SER A 50 -14.28 17.78 -1.38
C SER A 50 -14.24 16.29 -1.74
N VAL A 51 -14.57 15.39 -0.81
CA VAL A 51 -14.65 13.93 -1.08
C VAL A 51 -15.81 13.66 -2.04
N ARG A 52 -15.55 13.04 -3.18
CA ARG A 52 -16.55 12.72 -4.22
C ARG A 52 -16.68 11.24 -4.48
N HIS A 53 -15.56 10.57 -4.66
CA HIS A 53 -15.46 9.17 -5.11
C HIS A 53 -14.58 8.31 -4.19
N LEU A 54 -14.09 8.87 -3.07
CA LEU A 54 -13.34 8.13 -2.07
C LEU A 54 -14.30 7.42 -1.12
N THR A 55 -14.11 6.12 -0.98
CA THR A 55 -14.60 5.34 0.15
C THR A 55 -13.41 4.91 1.01
N TYR A 56 -13.59 4.78 2.31
CA TYR A 56 -12.49 4.37 3.17
C TYR A 56 -12.98 3.52 4.35
N HIS A 57 -12.10 2.66 4.85
CA HIS A 57 -12.36 1.81 5.99
C HIS A 57 -11.12 1.76 6.88
N ALA A 58 -11.29 2.03 8.17
CA ALA A 58 -10.25 1.84 9.19
C ALA A 58 -10.54 0.58 9.99
N VAL A 59 -9.55 -0.25 10.18
CA VAL A 59 -9.74 -1.60 10.74
C VAL A 59 -8.91 -1.82 11.99
N MET A 60 -8.84 -0.85 12.87
CA MET A 60 -8.36 -1.08 14.23
C MET A 60 -9.53 -1.25 15.22
N SER A 61 -10.37 -2.26 14.98
CA SER A 61 -11.28 -2.75 15.99
C SER A 61 -10.83 -4.14 16.42
N VAL A 62 -10.68 -4.35 17.71
CA VAL A 62 -10.42 -5.69 18.30
C VAL A 62 -11.57 -6.63 17.99
N GLU A 63 -12.78 -6.08 17.79
CA GLU A 63 -14.02 -6.83 17.54
C GLU A 63 -14.17 -7.29 16.10
N SER A 64 -13.47 -6.67 15.13
CA SER A 64 -13.52 -7.04 13.73
C SER A 64 -12.12 -6.90 13.08
N PRO A 65 -11.23 -7.88 13.33
CA PRO A 65 -9.92 -7.87 12.67
C PRO A 65 -10.08 -8.02 11.16
N LEU A 66 -9.16 -7.42 10.40
CA LEU A 66 -9.08 -7.64 8.96
C LEU A 66 -8.92 -9.13 8.64
N PRO A 67 -9.64 -9.63 7.66
CA PRO A 67 -9.37 -10.94 7.11
C PRO A 67 -7.95 -11.01 6.53
N ARG A 68 -7.38 -12.20 6.47
CA ARG A 68 -6.02 -12.44 5.98
C ARG A 68 -6.01 -13.52 4.89
N GLY A 69 -4.96 -13.52 4.09
CA GLY A 69 -4.79 -14.50 3.02
C GLY A 69 -5.95 -14.50 2.02
N GLU A 70 -6.55 -15.64 1.76
CA GLU A 70 -7.65 -15.80 0.80
C GLU A 70 -8.90 -15.02 1.21
N ASP A 71 -9.20 -14.95 2.50
CA ASP A 71 -10.33 -14.17 3.00
C ASP A 71 -10.14 -12.67 2.76
N ALA A 72 -8.90 -12.18 2.81
CA ALA A 72 -8.59 -10.79 2.46
C ALA A 72 -8.82 -10.51 0.98
N LEU A 73 -8.49 -11.45 0.09
CA LEU A 73 -8.75 -11.33 -1.34
C LEU A 73 -10.26 -11.24 -1.62
N PHE A 74 -11.04 -12.12 -0.98
CA PHE A 74 -12.50 -12.10 -1.08
C PHE A 74 -13.10 -10.79 -0.55
N TYR A 75 -12.56 -10.28 0.56
CA TYR A 75 -12.96 -9.00 1.14
C TYR A 75 -12.71 -7.83 0.18
N ILE A 76 -11.51 -7.76 -0.42
CA ILE A 76 -11.17 -6.73 -1.42
C ILE A 76 -12.10 -6.83 -2.64
N GLU A 77 -12.37 -8.04 -3.13
CA GLU A 77 -13.30 -8.26 -4.24
C GLU A 77 -14.71 -7.76 -3.91
N THR A 78 -15.19 -8.04 -2.70
CA THR A 78 -16.50 -7.58 -2.23
C THR A 78 -16.58 -6.05 -2.18
N ILE A 79 -15.53 -5.40 -1.67
CA ILE A 79 -15.42 -3.94 -1.66
C ILE A 79 -15.49 -3.39 -3.08
N VAL A 80 -14.69 -3.91 -3.99
CA VAL A 80 -14.65 -3.44 -5.40
C VAL A 80 -16.01 -3.57 -6.06
N LYS A 81 -16.70 -4.70 -5.86
CA LYS A 81 -18.04 -4.91 -6.41
C LYS A 81 -19.10 -3.99 -5.79
N GLY A 82 -18.98 -3.72 -4.49
CA GLY A 82 -19.94 -2.88 -3.77
C GLY A 82 -19.75 -1.38 -3.99
N THR A 83 -18.51 -0.93 -4.19
CA THR A 83 -18.18 0.50 -4.32
C THR A 83 -17.92 0.95 -5.74
N GLY A 84 -17.69 0.02 -6.67
CA GLY A 84 -17.24 0.33 -8.03
C GLY A 84 -15.81 0.88 -8.10
N ALA A 85 -15.01 0.67 -7.04
CA ALA A 85 -13.63 1.18 -6.97
C ALA A 85 -12.79 0.74 -8.17
N LYS A 86 -12.06 1.67 -8.75
CA LYS A 86 -11.06 1.44 -9.80
C LYS A 86 -9.64 1.39 -9.25
N CYS A 87 -9.45 1.88 -8.03
CA CYS A 87 -8.23 1.76 -7.28
C CYS A 87 -8.53 1.32 -5.84
N VAL A 88 -7.77 0.36 -5.33
CA VAL A 88 -7.78 -0.02 -3.92
C VAL A 88 -6.41 0.24 -3.33
N ILE A 89 -6.35 0.98 -2.24
CA ILE A 89 -5.11 1.25 -1.48
C ILE A 89 -5.17 0.46 -0.18
N VAL A 90 -4.14 -0.34 0.09
CA VAL A 90 -4.00 -1.12 1.33
C VAL A 90 -2.81 -0.59 2.13
N ASP A 91 -3.07 0.05 3.26
CA ASP A 91 -2.05 0.65 4.15
C ASP A 91 -2.14 0.04 5.57
N THR A 92 -1.36 -0.98 5.90
CA THR A 92 -0.29 -1.63 5.14
C THR A 92 -0.65 -3.08 4.76
N VAL A 93 0.03 -3.58 3.73
CA VAL A 93 -0.22 -4.93 3.19
C VAL A 93 0.05 -6.04 4.20
N GLN A 94 0.94 -5.83 5.15
CA GLN A 94 1.27 -6.82 6.19
C GLN A 94 0.06 -7.23 7.03
N CYS A 95 -0.94 -6.38 7.14
CA CYS A 95 -2.14 -6.65 7.92
C CYS A 95 -3.08 -7.65 7.26
N ILE A 96 -3.01 -7.79 5.94
CA ILE A 96 -3.86 -8.70 5.16
C ILE A 96 -3.15 -9.99 4.73
N LEU A 97 -1.82 -10.05 4.85
CA LEU A 97 -1.06 -11.26 4.56
C LEU A 97 -1.16 -12.26 5.71
N ASN A 98 -1.06 -13.53 5.40
CA ASN A 98 -0.97 -14.55 6.44
C ASN A 98 0.29 -14.35 7.30
N PRO A 99 0.21 -14.58 8.62
CA PRO A 99 1.39 -14.63 9.45
C PRO A 99 2.35 -15.71 8.93
N SER A 100 3.56 -15.30 8.61
CA SER A 100 4.51 -16.21 7.99
C SER A 100 5.77 -16.40 8.83
N ALA A 101 6.50 -17.49 8.58
CA ALA A 101 7.79 -17.76 9.20
C ALA A 101 8.79 -16.60 8.96
N LYS A 102 9.66 -16.36 9.94
CA LYS A 102 10.60 -15.21 9.92
C LYS A 102 11.62 -15.21 8.77
N ASN A 103 11.87 -16.36 8.15
CA ASN A 103 12.85 -16.52 7.07
C ASN A 103 12.16 -17.16 5.86
N LYS A 104 11.59 -16.34 4.99
CA LYS A 104 11.04 -16.77 3.70
C LYS A 104 12.14 -16.78 2.65
N ASN A 105 12.13 -17.82 1.80
CA ASN A 105 12.87 -17.79 0.55
C ASN A 105 12.12 -16.93 -0.50
N TYR A 106 12.75 -16.74 -1.67
CA TYR A 106 12.18 -15.97 -2.78
C TYR A 106 10.83 -16.51 -3.23
N GLU A 107 10.72 -17.81 -3.45
CA GLU A 107 9.50 -18.47 -3.96
C GLU A 107 8.32 -18.28 -3.01
N GLN A 108 8.51 -18.52 -1.73
CA GLN A 108 7.49 -18.31 -0.69
C GLN A 108 7.04 -16.85 -0.61
N SER A 109 7.96 -15.91 -0.86
CA SER A 109 7.63 -14.50 -0.88
C SER A 109 6.83 -14.11 -2.13
N VAL A 110 7.13 -14.68 -3.29
CA VAL A 110 6.35 -14.47 -4.53
C VAL A 110 4.95 -15.07 -4.37
N GLU A 111 4.84 -16.30 -3.84
CA GLU A 111 3.56 -16.97 -3.59
C GLU A 111 2.62 -16.16 -2.69
N GLU A 112 3.16 -15.36 -1.78
CA GLU A 112 2.38 -14.52 -0.88
C GLU A 112 1.75 -13.31 -1.57
N TYR A 113 2.45 -12.68 -2.54
CA TYR A 113 1.99 -11.46 -3.20
C TYR A 113 1.33 -11.71 -4.57
N ASP A 114 1.63 -12.80 -5.25
CA ASP A 114 1.06 -13.12 -6.56
C ASP A 114 -0.47 -13.22 -6.58
N PRO A 115 -1.14 -13.73 -5.53
CA PRO A 115 -2.61 -13.69 -5.46
C PRO A 115 -3.20 -12.27 -5.51
N LEU A 116 -2.53 -11.27 -4.90
CA LEU A 116 -2.95 -9.87 -4.96
C LEU A 116 -2.83 -9.31 -6.38
N ARG A 117 -1.73 -9.60 -7.07
CA ARG A 117 -1.53 -9.21 -8.47
C ARG A 117 -2.61 -9.85 -9.37
N LYS A 118 -2.85 -11.16 -9.23
CA LYS A 118 -3.88 -11.87 -9.99
C LYS A 118 -5.28 -11.30 -9.72
N LEU A 119 -5.58 -10.93 -8.48
CA LEU A 119 -6.84 -10.30 -8.11
C LEU A 119 -7.00 -8.95 -8.82
N ALA A 120 -5.97 -8.08 -8.78
CA ALA A 120 -5.99 -6.78 -9.43
C ALA A 120 -6.25 -6.89 -10.94
N HIS A 121 -5.53 -7.81 -11.62
CA HIS A 121 -5.73 -8.10 -13.04
C HIS A 121 -7.16 -8.61 -13.33
N ARG A 122 -7.65 -9.56 -12.55
CA ARG A 122 -8.99 -10.14 -12.75
C ARG A 122 -10.11 -9.12 -12.58
N LEU A 123 -9.93 -8.17 -11.65
CA LEU A 123 -10.92 -7.12 -11.39
C LEU A 123 -10.75 -5.89 -12.27
N GLY A 124 -9.64 -5.77 -13.01
CA GLY A 124 -9.31 -4.59 -13.82
C GLY A 124 -9.15 -3.33 -12.98
N ILE A 125 -8.48 -3.43 -11.83
CA ILE A 125 -8.25 -2.34 -10.90
C ILE A 125 -6.76 -2.08 -10.67
N ALA A 126 -6.41 -0.87 -10.27
CA ALA A 126 -5.12 -0.59 -9.65
C ALA A 126 -5.16 -1.05 -8.18
N LEU A 127 -4.20 -1.87 -7.77
CA LEU A 127 -4.02 -2.26 -6.37
C LEU A 127 -2.72 -1.66 -5.84
N ILE A 128 -2.83 -0.65 -5.00
CA ILE A 128 -1.69 0.02 -4.38
C ILE A 128 -1.49 -0.54 -2.97
N VAL A 129 -0.34 -1.17 -2.74
CA VAL A 129 0.01 -1.69 -1.42
C VAL A 129 1.12 -0.87 -0.79
N VAL A 130 0.94 -0.52 0.48
CA VAL A 130 1.96 0.15 1.29
C VAL A 130 2.72 -0.89 2.09
N HIS A 131 4.04 -0.79 2.06
CA HIS A 131 4.95 -1.75 2.71
C HIS A 131 5.97 -1.04 3.60
N HIS A 132 6.36 -1.66 4.72
CA HIS A 132 7.45 -1.18 5.57
C HIS A 132 8.78 -1.76 5.10
N CYS A 133 9.76 -0.88 4.81
CA CYS A 133 11.15 -1.28 4.62
C CYS A 133 11.79 -1.67 5.94
N LYS A 134 12.72 -2.62 5.92
CA LYS A 134 13.61 -2.89 7.05
C LYS A 134 14.74 -1.84 7.07
N LYS A 135 15.18 -1.46 8.28
CA LYS A 135 16.44 -0.75 8.42
C LYS A 135 17.57 -1.72 8.10
N THR A 136 18.32 -1.45 7.04
CA THR A 136 19.58 -2.12 6.77
C THR A 136 20.72 -1.27 7.36
N SER A 137 21.70 -1.91 8.00
CA SER A 137 22.86 -1.23 8.59
C SER A 137 23.91 -0.84 7.54
N ASP A 138 23.79 -1.33 6.31
CA ASP A 138 24.81 -1.14 5.28
C ASP A 138 24.55 0.11 4.46
N VAL A 139 25.53 0.99 4.47
CA VAL A 139 25.50 2.31 3.80
C VAL A 139 25.49 2.21 2.27
N ALA A 140 25.74 1.02 1.71
CA ALA A 140 25.89 0.77 0.27
C ALA A 140 24.65 0.18 -0.43
N THR A 141 23.51 0.05 0.26
CA THR A 141 22.31 -0.56 -0.35
C THR A 141 21.51 0.45 -1.16
N THR A 142 21.15 0.07 -2.38
CA THR A 142 20.23 0.85 -3.21
C THR A 142 18.85 0.97 -2.55
N PRO A 143 18.05 2.01 -2.86
CA PRO A 143 16.68 2.13 -2.36
C PRO A 143 15.85 0.88 -2.56
N LEU A 144 16.03 0.21 -3.71
CA LEU A 144 15.34 -1.02 -4.06
C LEU A 144 15.76 -2.19 -3.13
N GLU A 145 17.05 -2.30 -2.80
CA GLU A 145 17.56 -3.34 -1.88
C GLU A 145 17.00 -3.19 -0.46
N LYS A 146 16.64 -1.98 -0.02
CA LYS A 146 15.94 -1.75 1.25
C LYS A 146 14.53 -2.35 1.28
N VAL A 147 13.90 -2.48 0.11
CA VAL A 147 12.64 -3.19 -0.08
C VAL A 147 12.85 -4.69 -0.17
N ILE A 148 14.02 -5.12 -0.64
CA ILE A 148 14.45 -6.51 -0.91
C ILE A 148 14.49 -7.40 0.35
N GLY A 149 14.36 -6.87 1.53
CA GLY A 149 13.98 -7.68 2.69
C GLY A 149 12.64 -8.43 2.51
N SER A 150 11.93 -8.15 1.40
CA SER A 150 10.74 -8.80 0.85
C SER A 150 10.93 -9.00 -0.66
N ILE A 151 11.87 -9.84 -1.06
CA ILE A 151 12.25 -10.08 -2.47
C ILE A 151 11.03 -10.45 -3.33
N GLY A 152 10.02 -11.10 -2.76
CA GLY A 152 8.79 -11.46 -3.45
C GLY A 152 7.96 -10.27 -3.95
N ILE A 153 7.94 -9.14 -3.22
CA ILE A 153 7.24 -7.92 -3.67
C ILE A 153 7.87 -7.38 -4.93
N THR A 154 9.22 -7.33 -5.00
CA THR A 154 9.92 -6.76 -6.16
C THR A 154 9.73 -7.59 -7.42
N GLY A 155 9.56 -8.91 -7.28
CA GLY A 155 9.27 -9.80 -8.41
C GLY A 155 7.80 -9.78 -8.86
N THR A 156 6.88 -9.37 -7.99
CA THR A 156 5.45 -9.43 -8.24
C THR A 156 4.85 -8.07 -8.63
N ALA A 157 5.37 -6.97 -8.07
CA ALA A 157 4.88 -5.63 -8.35
C ALA A 157 5.27 -5.18 -9.77
N GLU A 158 4.35 -4.51 -10.46
CA GLU A 158 4.59 -3.92 -11.79
C GLU A 158 5.33 -2.59 -11.68
N THR A 159 5.04 -1.83 -10.63
CA THR A 159 5.71 -0.56 -10.31
C THR A 159 6.03 -0.48 -8.83
N ILE A 160 7.22 -0.03 -8.51
CA ILE A 160 7.72 0.11 -7.14
C ILE A 160 8.11 1.56 -6.91
N LEU A 161 7.55 2.16 -5.87
CA LEU A 161 7.89 3.49 -5.41
C LEU A 161 8.56 3.37 -4.04
N VAL A 162 9.78 3.85 -3.92
CA VAL A 162 10.53 3.85 -2.65
C VAL A 162 10.71 5.29 -2.17
N MET A 163 10.14 5.59 -1.01
CA MET A 163 10.26 6.89 -0.37
C MET A 163 11.43 6.89 0.61
N GLU A 164 12.35 7.83 0.45
CA GLU A 164 13.51 8.02 1.33
C GLU A 164 13.54 9.43 1.89
N GLN A 165 13.64 9.53 3.18
CA GLN A 165 13.79 10.81 3.89
C GLN A 165 15.08 10.79 4.69
N GLN A 166 15.92 11.80 4.49
CA GLN A 166 17.11 12.00 5.31
C GLN A 166 16.71 12.51 6.70
N THR A 167 17.41 12.04 7.72
CA THR A 167 17.18 12.48 9.10
C THR A 167 17.35 14.00 9.19
N GLY A 168 16.33 14.68 9.71
CA GLY A 168 16.33 16.14 9.84
C GLY A 168 15.88 16.93 8.61
N SER A 169 15.65 16.28 7.45
CA SER A 169 15.08 16.93 6.28
C SER A 169 13.55 16.87 6.30
N LYS A 170 12.91 17.89 5.73
CA LYS A 170 11.48 17.88 5.40
C LYS A 170 11.22 17.27 4.02
N ASP A 171 12.25 17.18 3.18
CA ASP A 171 12.15 16.66 1.82
C ASP A 171 12.21 15.13 1.81
N CYS A 172 11.46 14.54 0.92
CA CYS A 172 11.44 13.11 0.68
C CYS A 172 11.79 12.84 -0.78
N LYS A 173 12.80 12.00 -1.01
CA LYS A 173 13.15 11.52 -2.35
C LYS A 173 12.22 10.35 -2.69
N LEU A 174 11.62 10.38 -3.88
CA LEU A 174 10.85 9.28 -4.43
C LEU A 174 11.67 8.61 -5.54
N ASN A 175 12.01 7.35 -5.35
CA ASN A 175 12.64 6.53 -6.38
C ASN A 175 11.56 5.64 -7.00
N VAL A 176 11.45 5.67 -8.31
CA VAL A 176 10.44 4.92 -9.07
C VAL A 176 11.13 3.91 -9.98
N THR A 177 10.66 2.68 -9.98
CA THR A 177 11.08 1.64 -10.93
C THR A 177 9.89 0.76 -11.29
N GLY A 178 9.86 0.24 -12.48
CA GLY A 178 8.77 -0.61 -12.97
C GLY A 178 9.05 -1.15 -14.36
N LYS A 179 8.16 -2.03 -14.84
CA LYS A 179 8.29 -2.65 -16.16
C LYS A 179 8.15 -1.63 -17.29
N ASP A 180 7.26 -0.65 -17.08
CA ASP A 180 6.89 0.34 -18.09
C ASP A 180 7.28 1.78 -17.66
N VAL A 181 8.18 1.91 -16.71
CA VAL A 181 8.63 3.20 -16.16
C VAL A 181 10.15 3.27 -16.26
N GLU A 182 10.67 4.31 -16.90
CA GLU A 182 12.09 4.63 -16.84
C GLU A 182 12.48 4.94 -15.39
N GLN A 183 13.65 4.43 -14.95
CA GLN A 183 14.12 4.67 -13.59
C GLN A 183 14.40 6.16 -13.38
N CYS A 184 13.77 6.74 -12.36
CA CYS A 184 13.93 8.14 -11.98
C CYS A 184 13.96 8.34 -10.46
#